data_8a8ea2ee75fd727ad7cb4e97e2b6b225
#
_entry.id   8a8ea2ee75fd727ad7cb4e97e2b6b225
#
_cell.length_a   1.000
_cell.length_b   1.000
_cell.length_c   1.000
_cell.angle_alpha   90.00
_cell.angle_beta   90.00
_cell.angle_gamma   90.00
#
_symmetry.space_group_name_H-M   'P 1'
#
loop_
_entity.id
_entity.type
_entity.pdbx_description
1 polymer ?
#
loop_
_entity_poly.entity_id
_entity_poly.type
_entity_poly.pdbx_seq_one_letter_code
_entity_poly.pdbx_strand_id
1 'polypeptide(L)'
;MGGVECVDGDAGRDMTAEEIDAIEAAVVDEDMEQLATFHVMLKNDPEQVLRYCPEPGAKPLWPSVTHAPNTDNIPHCERCGAPRKFEFQILPTIISQLGVDAESDSALDFGSIAVYTCSKSCAPVACDEGDDRTGAYAEEYVLVHPPLNQ
;
A
#
# COMPACT_ATOMS: atom_id res chain seq x y z
N MET A 1 -55.30 -12.36 0.27
CA MET A 1 -54.87 -11.05 -0.21
C MET A 1 -53.97 -10.45 0.88
N GLY A 2 -52.69 -10.65 0.79
CA GLY A 2 -51.69 -10.09 1.71
C GLY A 2 -50.93 -9.01 0.97
N GLY A 3 -51.12 -7.75 1.37
CA GLY A 3 -50.37 -6.62 0.87
C GLY A 3 -48.94 -6.70 1.40
N VAL A 4 -48.01 -6.63 0.47
CA VAL A 4 -46.59 -6.45 0.79
C VAL A 4 -46.37 -4.95 0.97
N GLU A 5 -46.25 -4.48 2.21
CA GLU A 5 -45.77 -3.13 2.51
C GLU A 5 -44.33 -3.02 2.07
N CYS A 6 -44.08 -2.18 1.07
CA CYS A 6 -42.76 -1.71 0.75
C CYS A 6 -42.27 -0.81 1.90
N VAL A 7 -41.29 -1.25 2.66
CA VAL A 7 -40.54 -0.37 3.55
C VAL A 7 -39.76 0.59 2.69
N ASP A 8 -40.15 1.86 2.73
CA ASP A 8 -39.39 2.96 2.12
C ASP A 8 -38.00 2.95 2.66
N GLY A 9 -37.03 2.83 1.74
CA GLY A 9 -35.59 2.92 2.07
C GLY A 9 -35.33 4.24 2.78
N ASP A 10 -34.59 4.13 3.88
CA ASP A 10 -34.01 5.25 4.61
C ASP A 10 -33.27 6.14 3.61
N ALA A 11 -33.89 7.24 3.25
CA ALA A 11 -33.31 8.29 2.43
C ALA A 11 -32.11 8.82 3.25
N GLY A 12 -30.89 8.64 2.72
CA GLY A 12 -29.63 9.01 3.35
C GLY A 12 -29.77 10.37 4.05
N ARG A 13 -29.71 10.33 5.37
CA ARG A 13 -29.76 11.54 6.21
C ARG A 13 -28.51 12.37 5.86
N ASP A 14 -28.72 13.59 5.40
CA ASP A 14 -27.63 14.55 5.22
C ASP A 14 -26.94 14.78 6.58
N MET A 15 -25.63 14.56 6.61
CA MET A 15 -24.82 14.76 7.80
C MET A 15 -24.78 16.25 8.15
N THR A 16 -24.86 16.53 9.43
CA THR A 16 -24.70 17.91 9.91
C THR A 16 -23.23 18.37 9.83
N ALA A 17 -23.00 19.68 9.80
CA ALA A 17 -21.64 20.21 9.80
C ALA A 17 -20.83 19.76 11.04
N GLU A 18 -21.49 19.63 12.21
CA GLU A 18 -20.87 19.13 13.44
C GLU A 18 -20.48 17.65 13.34
N GLU A 19 -21.26 16.81 12.66
CA GLU A 19 -20.94 15.41 12.41
C GLU A 19 -19.76 15.27 11.43
N ILE A 20 -19.70 16.13 10.41
CA ILE A 20 -18.58 16.19 9.45
C ILE A 20 -17.29 16.63 10.18
N ASP A 21 -17.33 17.70 10.96
CA ASP A 21 -16.19 18.20 11.73
C ASP A 21 -15.66 17.14 12.72
N ALA A 22 -16.58 16.38 13.36
CA ALA A 22 -16.20 15.31 14.28
C ALA A 22 -15.49 14.13 13.56
N ILE A 23 -15.97 13.78 12.36
CA ILE A 23 -15.34 12.73 11.53
C ILE A 23 -13.98 13.19 11.02
N GLU A 24 -13.88 14.44 10.54
CA GLU A 24 -12.61 15.00 10.09
C GLU A 24 -11.58 15.06 11.21
N ALA A 25 -11.99 15.47 12.42
CA ALA A 25 -11.12 15.47 13.58
C ALA A 25 -10.67 14.06 14.00
N ALA A 26 -11.54 13.06 13.92
CA ALA A 26 -11.21 11.67 14.21
C ALA A 26 -10.21 11.09 13.19
N VAL A 27 -10.41 11.37 11.90
CA VAL A 27 -9.49 10.94 10.81
C VAL A 27 -8.11 11.57 10.97
N VAL A 28 -8.02 12.85 11.34
CA VAL A 28 -6.74 13.53 11.61
C VAL A 28 -6.02 12.90 12.80
N ASP A 29 -6.75 12.48 13.84
CA ASP A 29 -6.17 11.82 15.02
C ASP A 29 -5.60 10.44 14.65
N GLU A 30 -6.33 9.63 13.87
CA GLU A 30 -5.85 8.34 13.36
C GLU A 30 -4.59 8.49 12.49
N ASP A 31 -4.55 9.46 11.59
CA ASP A 31 -3.39 9.71 10.74
C ASP A 31 -2.16 10.14 11.55
N MET A 32 -2.35 10.95 12.60
CA MET A 32 -1.26 11.37 13.49
C MET A 32 -0.69 10.19 14.29
N GLU A 33 -1.54 9.30 14.80
CA GLU A 33 -1.13 8.10 15.52
C GLU A 33 -0.37 7.14 14.57
N GLN A 34 -0.90 6.96 13.37
CA GLN A 34 -0.29 6.12 12.33
C GLN A 34 1.09 6.66 11.93
N LEU A 35 1.20 7.96 11.69
CA LEU A 35 2.45 8.62 11.36
C LEU A 35 3.48 8.50 12.49
N ALA A 36 3.06 8.65 13.74
CA ALA A 36 3.93 8.48 14.89
C ALA A 36 4.47 7.05 14.97
N THR A 37 3.62 6.04 14.74
CA THR A 37 3.99 4.63 14.71
C THR A 37 5.02 4.36 13.59
N PHE A 38 4.76 4.90 12.40
CA PHE A 38 5.67 4.79 11.26
C PHE A 38 7.03 5.44 11.55
N HIS A 39 7.05 6.63 12.15
CA HIS A 39 8.29 7.33 12.53
C HIS A 39 9.07 6.59 13.62
N VAL A 40 8.40 5.98 14.60
CA VAL A 40 9.08 5.16 15.61
C VAL A 40 9.78 3.97 14.95
N MET A 41 9.14 3.32 13.99
CA MET A 41 9.73 2.23 13.22
C MET A 41 10.98 2.70 12.47
N LEU A 42 10.93 3.85 11.77
CA LEU A 42 12.08 4.41 11.07
C LEU A 42 13.23 4.80 12.01
N LYS A 43 12.92 5.29 13.21
CA LYS A 43 13.95 5.69 14.20
C LYS A 43 14.67 4.51 14.85
N ASN A 44 14.04 3.34 14.90
CA ASN A 44 14.65 2.14 15.47
C ASN A 44 15.84 1.66 14.63
N ASP A 45 15.80 1.87 13.33
CA ASP A 45 16.90 1.59 12.41
C ASP A 45 16.91 2.63 11.27
N PRO A 46 17.58 3.78 11.47
CA PRO A 46 17.56 4.89 10.52
C PRO A 46 18.20 4.59 9.15
N GLU A 47 19.02 3.55 9.07
CA GLU A 47 19.66 3.13 7.82
C GLU A 47 18.86 2.05 7.09
N GLN A 48 17.81 1.51 7.71
CA GLN A 48 16.97 0.50 7.11
C GLN A 48 16.19 1.10 5.92
N VAL A 49 16.32 0.46 4.78
CA VAL A 49 15.62 0.85 3.53
C VAL A 49 14.51 -0.12 3.16
N LEU A 50 14.52 -1.32 3.72
CA LEU A 50 13.52 -2.37 3.49
C LEU A 50 12.95 -2.88 4.81
N ARG A 51 11.63 -3.08 4.86
CA ARG A 51 10.96 -3.80 5.94
C ARG A 51 10.40 -5.10 5.36
N TYR A 52 11.04 -6.22 5.70
CA TYR A 52 10.63 -7.55 5.24
C TYR A 52 9.71 -8.22 6.27
N CYS A 53 8.58 -8.74 5.83
CA CYS A 53 7.57 -9.36 6.68
C CYS A 53 7.01 -10.62 6.00
N PRO A 54 7.67 -11.77 6.14
CA PRO A 54 7.27 -13.00 5.45
C PRO A 54 6.10 -13.73 6.12
N GLU A 55 5.66 -13.31 7.31
CA GLU A 55 4.62 -14.00 8.06
C GLU A 55 3.29 -14.01 7.31
N PRO A 56 2.53 -15.10 7.37
CA PRO A 56 1.20 -15.16 6.80
C PRO A 56 0.29 -14.07 7.38
N GLY A 57 -0.36 -13.30 6.50
CA GLY A 57 -1.24 -12.21 6.90
C GLY A 57 -0.56 -10.92 7.31
N ALA A 58 0.77 -10.81 7.16
CA ALA A 58 1.48 -9.56 7.34
C ALA A 58 0.93 -8.47 6.41
N LYS A 59 0.93 -7.23 6.89
CA LYS A 59 0.43 -6.05 6.17
C LYS A 59 1.51 -4.98 6.08
N PRO A 60 1.46 -4.13 5.03
CA PRO A 60 2.27 -2.93 5.00
C PRO A 60 1.95 -2.02 6.19
N LEU A 61 2.96 -1.32 6.67
CA LEU A 61 2.78 -0.21 7.59
C LEU A 61 2.81 1.08 6.78
N TRP A 62 1.66 1.71 6.65
CA TRP A 62 1.53 2.97 5.90
C TRP A 62 1.79 4.18 6.81
N PRO A 63 2.36 5.27 6.29
CA PRO A 63 2.54 6.49 7.07
C PRO A 63 1.24 7.27 7.34
N SER A 64 0.18 7.02 6.57
CA SER A 64 -1.15 7.64 6.72
C SER A 64 -2.23 6.60 6.45
N VAL A 65 -3.34 6.67 7.15
CA VAL A 65 -4.54 5.85 6.92
C VAL A 65 -5.34 6.42 5.74
N THR A 66 -5.53 7.74 5.72
CA THR A 66 -6.33 8.45 4.71
C THR A 66 -5.81 8.24 3.29
N HIS A 67 -4.49 8.21 3.12
CA HIS A 67 -3.85 8.04 1.80
C HIS A 67 -3.32 6.63 1.57
N ALA A 68 -3.63 5.69 2.47
CA ALA A 68 -3.21 4.30 2.32
C ALA A 68 -3.80 3.69 1.05
N PRO A 69 -3.00 3.04 0.20
CA PRO A 69 -3.51 2.31 -0.96
C PRO A 69 -4.46 1.19 -0.53
N ASN A 70 -5.51 0.96 -1.34
CA ASN A 70 -6.43 -0.15 -1.09
C ASN A 70 -5.73 -1.49 -1.32
N THR A 71 -5.70 -2.33 -0.30
CA THR A 71 -5.09 -3.66 -0.32
C THR A 71 -6.09 -4.80 -0.56
N ASP A 72 -7.40 -4.50 -0.71
CA ASP A 72 -8.43 -5.54 -0.87
C ASP A 72 -8.45 -6.16 -2.27
N ASN A 73 -7.91 -5.46 -3.27
CA ASN A 73 -7.95 -5.84 -4.67
C ASN A 73 -6.57 -6.12 -5.28
N ILE A 74 -5.72 -6.83 -4.55
CA ILE A 74 -4.42 -7.24 -5.09
C ILE A 74 -4.65 -8.29 -6.20
N PRO A 75 -4.19 -8.04 -7.45
CA PRO A 75 -4.42 -8.98 -8.54
C PRO A 75 -3.65 -10.29 -8.30
N HIS A 76 -4.24 -11.39 -8.77
CA HIS A 76 -3.59 -12.68 -8.73
C HIS A 76 -2.34 -12.71 -9.60
N CYS A 77 -1.44 -13.63 -9.31
CA CYS A 77 -0.24 -13.87 -10.12
C CYS A 77 -0.62 -14.26 -11.56
N GLU A 78 -0.18 -13.50 -12.54
CA GLU A 78 -0.49 -13.73 -13.94
C GLU A 78 0.10 -15.04 -14.47
N ARG A 79 1.19 -15.51 -13.87
CA ARG A 79 1.88 -16.74 -14.28
C ARG A 79 1.16 -18.02 -13.85
N CYS A 80 0.58 -18.05 -12.63
CA CYS A 80 0.01 -19.29 -12.08
C CYS A 80 -1.37 -19.14 -11.46
N GLY A 81 -1.96 -17.94 -11.49
CA GLY A 81 -3.28 -17.66 -10.92
C GLY A 81 -3.37 -17.68 -9.41
N ALA A 82 -2.27 -17.92 -8.69
CA ALA A 82 -2.27 -17.91 -7.23
C ALA A 82 -2.47 -16.48 -6.67
N PRO A 83 -3.05 -16.30 -5.48
CA PRO A 83 -3.09 -15.00 -4.84
C PRO A 83 -1.68 -14.48 -4.58
N ARG A 84 -1.51 -13.16 -4.56
CA ARG A 84 -0.29 -12.52 -4.10
C ARG A 84 -0.38 -12.24 -2.59
N LYS A 85 0.76 -12.25 -1.92
CA LYS A 85 0.92 -11.89 -0.51
C LYS A 85 1.83 -10.68 -0.39
N PHE A 86 1.61 -9.86 0.63
CA PHE A 86 2.59 -8.86 1.02
C PHE A 86 3.88 -9.55 1.46
N GLU A 87 5.02 -9.08 0.99
CA GLU A 87 6.31 -9.65 1.33
C GLU A 87 7.24 -8.65 1.99
N PHE A 88 7.40 -7.48 1.40
CA PHE A 88 8.21 -6.41 1.98
C PHE A 88 7.75 -5.03 1.53
N GLN A 89 8.24 -4.02 2.21
CA GLN A 89 8.06 -2.63 1.78
C GLN A 89 9.40 -1.90 1.70
N ILE A 90 9.47 -0.97 0.76
CA ILE A 90 10.58 -0.05 0.58
C ILE A 90 10.24 1.21 1.35
N LEU A 91 11.16 1.63 2.23
CA LEU A 91 10.99 2.77 3.10
C LEU A 91 11.51 4.05 2.44
N PRO A 92 10.98 5.23 2.76
CA PRO A 92 11.41 6.50 2.16
C PRO A 92 12.87 6.85 2.49
N THR A 93 13.46 6.24 3.50
CA THR A 93 14.89 6.37 3.84
C THR A 93 15.83 6.02 2.68
N ILE A 94 15.38 5.17 1.74
CA ILE A 94 16.17 4.84 0.54
C ILE A 94 16.45 6.06 -0.34
N ILE A 95 15.56 7.06 -0.36
CA ILE A 95 15.67 8.25 -1.22
C ILE A 95 16.98 9.00 -0.93
N SER A 96 17.32 9.15 0.35
CA SER A 96 18.58 9.81 0.76
C SER A 96 19.83 9.01 0.38
N GLN A 97 19.70 7.69 0.21
CA GLN A 97 20.82 6.82 -0.14
C GLN A 97 21.06 6.70 -1.65
N LEU A 98 20.04 7.00 -2.46
CA LEU A 98 20.15 6.95 -3.93
C LEU A 98 20.96 8.10 -4.53
N GLY A 99 21.27 9.15 -3.76
CA GLY A 99 22.00 10.31 -4.23
C GLY A 99 21.27 11.09 -5.33
N VAL A 100 19.94 10.98 -5.40
CA VAL A 100 19.11 11.75 -6.35
C VAL A 100 18.95 13.17 -5.86
N ASP A 101 18.89 14.12 -6.82
CA ASP A 101 18.70 15.52 -6.51
C ASP A 101 17.26 15.77 -6.00
N ALA A 102 17.15 16.09 -4.71
CA ALA A 102 15.88 16.33 -4.04
C ALA A 102 15.22 17.68 -4.42
N GLU A 103 15.98 18.57 -5.07
CA GLU A 103 15.50 19.92 -5.46
C GLU A 103 15.00 19.97 -6.92
N SER A 104 15.11 18.87 -7.68
CA SER A 104 14.63 18.84 -9.07
C SER A 104 13.11 18.68 -9.13
N ASP A 105 12.48 19.25 -10.18
CA ASP A 105 11.03 19.09 -10.45
C ASP A 105 10.62 17.61 -10.67
N SER A 106 11.58 16.74 -10.87
CA SER A 106 11.42 15.28 -11.01
C SER A 106 12.00 14.50 -9.83
N ALA A 107 12.13 15.14 -8.67
CA ALA A 107 12.63 14.50 -7.47
C ALA A 107 11.78 13.28 -7.11
N LEU A 108 12.46 12.18 -6.80
CA LEU A 108 11.80 10.97 -6.32
C LEU A 108 11.24 11.24 -4.92
N ASP A 109 9.94 11.09 -4.75
CA ASP A 109 9.28 11.21 -3.44
C ASP A 109 8.14 10.21 -3.31
N PHE A 110 8.04 9.56 -2.15
CA PHE A 110 6.95 8.63 -1.80
C PHE A 110 6.94 8.39 -0.29
N GLY A 111 5.76 8.03 0.25
CA GLY A 111 5.62 7.67 1.65
C GLY A 111 6.15 6.26 1.95
N SER A 112 5.79 5.28 1.12
CA SER A 112 6.28 3.89 1.19
C SER A 112 5.85 3.12 -0.06
N ILE A 113 6.56 2.04 -0.41
CA ILE A 113 6.20 1.15 -1.51
C ILE A 113 6.06 -0.27 -0.95
N ALA A 114 4.87 -0.85 -1.06
CA ALA A 114 4.61 -2.24 -0.66
C ALA A 114 4.72 -3.17 -1.87
N VAL A 115 5.45 -4.28 -1.71
CA VAL A 115 5.66 -5.29 -2.75
C VAL A 115 4.88 -6.56 -2.39
N TYR A 116 4.08 -7.01 -3.35
CA TYR A 116 3.24 -8.20 -3.26
C TYR A 116 3.73 -9.24 -4.26
N THR A 117 4.09 -10.41 -3.76
CA THR A 117 4.66 -11.50 -4.55
C THR A 117 3.73 -12.70 -4.63
N CYS A 118 3.95 -13.57 -5.60
CA CYS A 118 3.19 -14.81 -5.74
C CYS A 118 3.30 -15.68 -4.48
N SER A 119 2.16 -16.04 -3.87
CA SER A 119 2.14 -16.87 -2.66
C SER A 119 2.74 -18.27 -2.85
N LYS A 120 2.78 -18.76 -4.09
CA LYS A 120 3.39 -20.05 -4.47
C LYS A 120 4.84 -19.94 -4.92
N SER A 121 5.40 -18.71 -4.97
CA SER A 121 6.76 -18.47 -5.50
C SER A 121 7.00 -19.18 -6.83
N CYS A 122 6.01 -19.12 -7.75
CA CYS A 122 6.10 -19.82 -9.03
C CYS A 122 7.27 -19.30 -9.86
N ALA A 123 7.96 -20.21 -10.54
CA ALA A 123 9.07 -19.85 -11.40
C ALA A 123 8.63 -18.91 -12.53
N PRO A 124 9.48 -17.99 -12.99
CA PRO A 124 9.27 -17.26 -14.24
C PRO A 124 9.10 -18.27 -15.39
N VAL A 125 8.22 -17.96 -16.33
CA VAL A 125 8.11 -18.76 -17.54
C VAL A 125 9.41 -18.58 -18.32
N ALA A 126 10.11 -19.68 -18.61
CA ALA A 126 11.24 -19.66 -19.53
C ALA A 126 10.72 -19.22 -20.90
N CYS A 127 11.16 -18.06 -21.39
CA CYS A 127 10.92 -17.68 -22.77
C CYS A 127 11.91 -18.39 -23.68
N ASP A 128 11.53 -18.53 -24.94
CA ASP A 128 12.24 -19.31 -25.93
C ASP A 128 13.75 -19.09 -26.01
N GLU A 129 14.48 -20.13 -26.36
CA GLU A 129 15.93 -20.16 -26.52
C GLU A 129 16.44 -19.02 -27.42
N GLY A 130 16.98 -17.96 -26.81
CA GLY A 130 17.60 -16.87 -27.56
C GLY A 130 17.59 -15.49 -26.93
N ASP A 131 16.80 -15.24 -25.88
CA ASP A 131 16.86 -13.99 -25.13
C ASP A 131 17.62 -14.18 -23.81
N ASP A 132 18.83 -13.62 -23.72
CA ASP A 132 19.73 -13.67 -22.55
C ASP A 132 19.12 -13.07 -21.27
N ARG A 133 17.93 -12.44 -21.35
CA ARG A 133 17.18 -11.88 -20.22
C ARG A 133 16.07 -12.77 -19.69
N THR A 134 15.92 -13.97 -20.24
CA THR A 134 14.79 -14.84 -20.01
C THR A 134 14.98 -15.77 -18.82
N GLY A 135 14.03 -15.76 -17.90
CA GLY A 135 13.92 -16.70 -16.78
C GLY A 135 14.51 -16.24 -15.45
N ALA A 136 15.26 -15.12 -15.41
CA ALA A 136 15.86 -14.63 -14.16
C ALA A 136 14.92 -13.74 -13.33
N TYR A 137 13.94 -13.08 -13.96
CA TYR A 137 13.09 -12.08 -13.32
C TYR A 137 11.61 -12.38 -13.54
N ALA A 138 10.82 -12.06 -12.54
CA ALA A 138 9.37 -12.13 -12.57
C ALA A 138 8.77 -10.77 -12.19
N GLU A 139 7.79 -10.32 -12.96
CA GLU A 139 7.00 -9.15 -12.58
C GLU A 139 6.12 -9.46 -11.38
N GLU A 140 6.18 -8.59 -10.38
CA GLU A 140 5.35 -8.66 -9.20
C GLU A 140 4.54 -7.36 -9.04
N TYR A 141 3.66 -7.30 -8.08
CA TYR A 141 2.73 -6.18 -7.93
C TYR A 141 3.18 -5.23 -6.81
N VAL A 142 3.08 -3.94 -7.06
CA VAL A 142 3.44 -2.92 -6.07
C VAL A 142 2.29 -1.94 -5.83
N LEU A 143 2.19 -1.48 -4.59
CA LEU A 143 1.36 -0.34 -4.20
C LEU A 143 2.27 0.76 -3.66
N VAL A 144 2.01 1.99 -4.09
CA VAL A 144 2.78 3.17 -3.68
C VAL A 144 1.91 4.07 -2.83
N HIS A 145 2.35 4.33 -1.60
CA HIS A 145 1.80 5.40 -0.78
C HIS A 145 2.38 6.74 -1.26
N PRO A 146 1.54 7.75 -1.54
CA PRO A 146 2.03 9.04 -1.98
C PRO A 146 2.90 9.75 -0.93
N PRO A 147 3.63 10.80 -1.30
CA PRO A 147 4.33 11.65 -0.35
C PRO A 147 3.39 12.23 0.70
N LEU A 148 3.91 12.48 1.91
CA LEU A 148 3.11 12.99 3.03
C LEU A 148 2.74 14.48 2.92
N ASN A 149 3.37 15.21 2.00
CA ASN A 149 3.25 16.67 1.88
C ASN A 149 2.40 17.11 0.67
N GLN A 150 1.49 16.29 0.22
CA GLN A 150 0.53 16.66 -0.85
C GLN A 150 -0.87 16.87 -0.31
#